data_3aa057dacd427b7b8f2a7d342bfb33da
#
_entry.id   3aa057dacd427b7b8f2a7d342bfb33da
#
_cell.length_a   1.000
_cell.length_b   1.000
_cell.length_c   1.000
_cell.angle_alpha   90.00
_cell.angle_beta   90.00
_cell.angle_gamma   90.00
#
_symmetry.space_group_name_H-M   'P 1'
#
loop_
_entity.id
_entity.type
_entity.pdbx_description
1 polymer ?
#
loop_
_entity_poly.entity_id
_entity_poly.type
_entity_poly.pdbx_seq_one_letter_code
_entity_poly.pdbx_strand_id
1 'polypeptide(L)' 'KKKKKANKPNYDHVVQVGESMHSIAQMYGIQIKSLYKMNKKDKDYIPEEGDVLKLR' A
#
# COMPACT_ATOMS: atom_id res chain seq x y z
N LYS A 1 8.59 -25.89 -5.00
CA LYS A 1 8.29 -25.45 -5.18
C LYS A 1 8.19 -24.82 -5.03
N LYS A 2 7.99 -24.66 -4.88
CA LYS A 2 7.66 -24.00 -4.82
C LYS A 2 7.39 -23.27 -4.61
N LYS A 3 7.23 -23.20 -4.37
CA LYS A 3 6.80 -22.51 -4.26
C LYS A 3 6.61 -21.86 -3.82
N LYS A 4 6.61 -21.75 -3.48
CA LYS A 4 6.25 -21.07 -3.19
C LYS A 4 6.22 -20.25 -2.88
N LYS A 5 6.24 -20.10 -2.69
CA LYS A 5 6.12 -19.17 -2.58
C LYS A 5 5.70 -18.56 -2.36
N ALA A 6 6.14 -19.00 -2.14
CA ALA A 6 5.40 -18.14 -1.86
C ALA A 6 4.34 -17.61 -2.45
N ASN A 7 3.66 -17.93 -2.64
CA ASN A 7 2.59 -17.43 -2.94
C ASN A 7 1.90 -16.65 -1.97
N LYS A 8 2.53 -16.13 -1.06
CA LYS A 8 2.02 -15.34 -0.10
C LYS A 8 1.55 -14.04 -0.64
N PRO A 9 0.41 -13.55 -0.28
CA PRO A 9 -0.03 -12.28 -0.75
C PRO A 9 0.94 -11.20 -0.35
N ASN A 10 1.04 -10.22 -1.21
CA ASN A 10 1.90 -9.14 -0.96
C ASN A 10 1.16 -8.16 -0.10
N TYR A 11 1.61 -7.94 1.08
CA TYR A 11 0.98 -7.02 2.01
C TYR A 11 1.64 -5.65 2.05
N ASP A 12 2.64 -5.47 1.22
CA ASP A 12 3.33 -4.19 1.14
C ASP A 12 3.31 -3.71 -0.30
N HIS A 13 3.22 -2.42 -0.47
CA HIS A 13 3.25 -1.82 -1.80
C HIS A 13 4.34 -0.75 -1.82
N VAL A 14 5.20 -0.81 -2.81
CA VAL A 14 6.21 0.22 -3.00
C VAL A 14 5.62 1.30 -3.89
N VAL A 15 5.55 2.52 -3.38
CA VAL A 15 4.93 3.63 -4.10
C VAL A 15 5.72 3.95 -5.35
N GLN A 16 5.01 4.08 -6.46
CA GLN A 16 5.59 4.44 -7.74
C GLN A 16 5.34 5.90 -8.02
N VAL A 17 6.08 6.43 -8.96
CA VAL A 17 5.96 7.83 -9.34
C VAL A 17 4.51 8.11 -9.78
N GLY A 18 3.93 9.18 -9.30
CA GLY A 18 2.59 9.56 -9.70
C GLY A 18 1.46 8.89 -8.93
N GLU A 19 1.78 7.99 -8.00
CA GLU A 19 0.74 7.34 -7.21
C GLU A 19 0.36 8.20 -6.02
N SER A 20 -0.87 8.01 -5.54
CA SER A 20 -1.35 8.68 -4.34
C SER A 20 -1.98 7.65 -3.42
N MET A 21 -2.24 8.04 -2.17
CA MET A 21 -2.91 7.14 -1.23
C MET A 21 -4.25 6.71 -1.80
N HIS A 22 -4.97 7.63 -2.42
CA HIS A 22 -6.26 7.32 -3.00
C HIS A 22 -6.13 6.28 -4.13
N SER A 23 -5.18 6.46 -5.02
CA SER A 23 -5.01 5.53 -6.13
C SER A 23 -4.56 4.16 -5.64
N ILE A 24 -3.69 4.14 -4.64
CA ILE A 24 -3.22 2.88 -4.07
C ILE A 24 -4.38 2.15 -3.37
N ALA A 25 -5.19 2.88 -2.62
CA ALA A 25 -6.33 2.30 -1.94
C ALA A 25 -7.30 1.69 -2.95
N GLN A 26 -7.55 2.37 -4.04
CA GLN A 26 -8.43 1.85 -5.09
C GLN A 26 -7.84 0.63 -5.77
N MET A 27 -6.55 0.65 -6.00
CA MET A 27 -5.85 -0.45 -6.65
C MET A 27 -6.03 -1.77 -5.90
N TYR A 28 -6.04 -1.71 -4.59
CA TYR A 28 -6.14 -2.90 -3.75
C TYR A 28 -7.51 -3.08 -3.11
N GLY A 29 -8.46 -2.19 -3.41
CA GLY A 29 -9.80 -2.30 -2.85
C GLY A 29 -9.86 -2.05 -1.36
N ILE A 30 -8.99 -1.19 -0.85
CA ILE A 30 -8.91 -0.86 0.57
C ILE A 30 -9.53 0.51 0.78
N GLN A 31 -10.21 0.71 1.90
CA GLN A 31 -10.69 2.03 2.23
C GLN A 31 -9.50 2.94 2.54
N ILE A 32 -9.54 4.14 2.03
CA ILE A 32 -8.41 5.04 2.19
C ILE A 32 -8.12 5.35 3.66
N LYS A 33 -9.15 5.46 4.47
CA LYS A 33 -8.97 5.67 5.90
C LYS A 33 -8.20 4.53 6.53
N SER A 34 -8.51 3.31 6.13
CA SER A 34 -7.82 2.14 6.65
C SER A 34 -6.37 2.14 6.23
N LEU A 35 -6.11 2.54 5.00
CA LEU A 35 -4.74 2.59 4.50
C LEU A 35 -3.91 3.57 5.32
N TYR A 36 -4.43 4.75 5.59
CA TYR A 36 -3.73 5.72 6.43
C TYR A 36 -3.48 5.15 7.82
N LYS A 37 -4.50 4.56 8.39
CA LYS A 37 -4.42 4.07 9.76
C LYS A 37 -3.39 2.96 9.92
N MET A 38 -3.40 2.01 9.02
CA MET A 38 -2.47 0.89 9.15
C MET A 38 -1.03 1.29 8.91
N ASN A 39 -0.82 2.44 8.28
CA ASN A 39 0.53 2.96 8.07
C ASN A 39 0.89 4.08 9.04
N LYS A 40 0.00 4.35 9.99
CA LYS A 40 0.19 5.40 10.99
C LYS A 40 0.43 6.76 10.36
N LYS A 41 -0.34 7.03 9.32
CA LYS A 41 -0.29 8.31 8.61
C LYS A 41 -1.62 9.01 8.76
N ASP A 42 -1.64 10.29 8.50
CA ASP A 42 -2.88 11.03 8.53
C ASP A 42 -3.27 11.45 7.11
N LYS A 43 -4.40 12.11 6.99
CA LYS A 43 -4.94 12.46 5.69
C LYS A 43 -4.06 13.42 4.90
N ASP A 44 -3.12 14.07 5.57
CA ASP A 44 -2.23 15.01 4.92
C ASP A 44 -0.96 14.37 4.37
N TYR A 45 -0.80 13.09 4.62
CA TYR A 45 0.37 12.37 4.14
C TYR A 45 0.34 12.23 2.62
N ILE A 46 1.41 12.58 1.98
CA ILE A 46 1.57 12.40 0.54
C ILE A 46 2.67 11.40 0.30
N PRO A 47 2.36 10.25 -0.29
CA PRO A 47 3.38 9.23 -0.50
C PRO A 47 4.38 9.68 -1.55
N GLU A 48 5.61 9.26 -1.37
CA GLU A 48 6.68 9.54 -2.32
C GLU A 48 7.14 8.26 -2.94
N GLU A 49 7.69 8.37 -4.13
CA GLU A 49 8.24 7.21 -4.81
C GLU A 49 9.23 6.50 -3.90
N GLY A 50 9.11 5.20 -3.80
CA GLY A 50 9.98 4.40 -2.96
C GLY A 50 9.46 4.14 -1.55
N ASP A 51 8.44 4.88 -1.14
CA ASP A 51 7.84 4.61 0.18
C ASP A 51 7.19 3.24 0.17
N VAL A 52 7.25 2.56 1.28
CA VAL A 52 6.63 1.24 1.41
C VAL A 52 5.41 1.38 2.30
N LEU A 53 4.27 1.00 1.78
CA LEU A 53 3.00 1.09 2.50
C LEU A 53 2.49 -0.29 2.83
N LYS A 54 2.00 -0.46 4.03
CA LYS A 54 1.38 -1.70 4.43
C LYS A 54 -0.03 -1.75 3.86
N LEU A 55 -0.42 -2.93 3.41
CA LEU A 55 -1.74 -3.14 2.86
C LEU A 55 -2.62 -3.95 3.78
N ARG A 56 -2.07 -4.39 4.90
CA ARG A 56 -2.83 -5.23 5.77
C ARG A 56 -2.31 -5.20 7.18
#